data_81650e7eb8880c382805e63281fa8946
#
_entry.id   81650e7eb8880c382805e63281fa8946
#
_cell.length_a   1.000
_cell.length_b   1.000
_cell.length_c   1.000
_cell.angle_alpha   90.00
_cell.angle_beta   90.00
_cell.angle_gamma   90.00
#
_symmetry.space_group_name_H-M   'P 1'
#
loop_
_entity.id
_entity.type
_entity.pdbx_description
1 polymer ?
#
loop_
_entity_poly.entity_id
_entity_poly.type
_entity_poly.pdbx_seq_one_letter_code
_entity_poly.pdbx_strand_id
1 'polypeptide(L)'
;MYFEKSKGFPQDFLWGSASAAYQVEGGWDADGKGVSNWDKFVRIPGKTFKATTGDKAVDHYHRYKEDVKLMAEMGLKTYRFSIAWTRIYPNGNGEVNEAGLQFYDNLINELLKYDIEPMVTVYHWDMPQALEDQYHGWESRQIVDDYVNYAKTLFELSLIHI
;
A
#
# COMPACT_ATOMS: atom_id res chain seq x y z
N MET A 1 -36.88 22.51 -17.39
CA MET A 1 -35.80 22.38 -16.42
C MET A 1 -34.49 22.62 -17.17
N TYR A 2 -33.88 23.80 -17.03
CA TYR A 2 -32.60 24.09 -17.70
C TYR A 2 -31.49 23.51 -16.85
N PHE A 3 -30.77 22.50 -17.36
CA PHE A 3 -29.53 22.08 -16.78
C PHE A 3 -28.47 23.11 -17.15
N GLU A 4 -27.98 23.89 -16.20
CA GLU A 4 -26.77 24.67 -16.41
C GLU A 4 -25.67 23.72 -16.89
N LYS A 5 -24.97 24.06 -17.98
CA LYS A 5 -23.79 23.35 -18.43
C LYS A 5 -22.85 23.29 -17.21
N SER A 6 -22.58 22.08 -16.71
CA SER A 6 -21.61 21.89 -15.62
C SER A 6 -20.30 22.54 -16.06
N LYS A 7 -19.76 23.43 -15.23
CA LYS A 7 -18.39 23.91 -15.40
C LYS A 7 -17.52 22.67 -15.37
N GLY A 8 -16.68 22.47 -16.38
CA GLY A 8 -15.74 21.35 -16.39
C GLY A 8 -14.82 21.36 -15.17
N PHE A 9 -14.06 20.29 -14.98
CA PHE A 9 -13.04 20.26 -13.94
C PHE A 9 -11.97 21.34 -14.19
N PRO A 10 -11.30 21.87 -13.14
CA PRO A 10 -10.13 22.73 -13.29
C PRO A 10 -9.07 22.11 -14.20
N GLN A 11 -8.24 22.94 -14.84
CA GLN A 11 -7.21 22.44 -15.75
C GLN A 11 -6.12 21.63 -15.03
N ASP A 12 -5.89 21.94 -13.76
CA ASP A 12 -4.95 21.30 -12.84
C ASP A 12 -5.57 20.14 -12.06
N PHE A 13 -6.78 19.70 -12.40
CA PHE A 13 -7.43 18.58 -11.73
C PHE A 13 -6.65 17.27 -11.97
N LEU A 14 -6.25 16.61 -10.88
CA LEU A 14 -5.49 15.36 -10.93
C LEU A 14 -6.42 14.16 -11.17
N TRP A 15 -6.45 13.68 -12.40
CA TRP A 15 -7.11 12.43 -12.74
C TRP A 15 -6.24 11.25 -12.34
N GLY A 16 -6.78 10.34 -11.53
CA GLY A 16 -6.00 9.25 -11.00
C GLY A 16 -6.80 8.01 -10.66
N SER A 17 -6.10 7.02 -10.15
CA SER A 17 -6.68 5.78 -9.64
C SER A 17 -6.15 5.46 -8.25
N ALA A 18 -6.78 4.49 -7.59
CA ALA A 18 -6.40 4.07 -6.26
C ALA A 18 -6.36 2.55 -6.14
N SER A 19 -5.43 2.04 -5.34
CA SER A 19 -5.35 0.64 -4.93
C SER A 19 -4.98 0.52 -3.44
N ALA A 20 -4.94 -0.71 -2.95
CA ALA A 20 -4.45 -1.03 -1.62
C ALA A 20 -3.45 -2.20 -1.71
N ALA A 21 -2.40 -2.16 -0.90
CA ALA A 21 -1.30 -3.12 -0.91
C ALA A 21 -1.80 -4.57 -0.95
N TYR A 22 -2.61 -4.98 0.02
CA TYR A 22 -3.12 -6.34 0.10
C TYR A 22 -3.91 -6.78 -1.14
N GLN A 23 -4.60 -5.85 -1.80
CA GLN A 23 -5.48 -6.16 -2.93
C GLN A 23 -4.72 -6.39 -4.24
N VAL A 24 -3.54 -5.79 -4.40
CA VAL A 24 -2.84 -5.78 -5.70
C VAL A 24 -1.44 -6.35 -5.67
N GLU A 25 -0.71 -6.21 -4.55
CA GLU A 25 0.72 -6.51 -4.53
C GLU A 25 1.04 -7.99 -4.78
N GLY A 26 0.36 -8.91 -4.10
CA GLY A 26 0.82 -10.28 -4.04
C GLY A 26 2.15 -10.38 -3.29
N GLY A 27 3.00 -11.36 -3.63
CA GLY A 27 4.30 -11.54 -2.98
C GLY A 27 4.17 -11.57 -1.45
N TRP A 28 3.19 -12.31 -0.93
CA TRP A 28 2.77 -12.29 0.47
C TRP A 28 3.85 -12.71 1.45
N ASP A 29 4.83 -13.48 0.99
CA ASP A 29 6.00 -13.99 1.75
C ASP A 29 7.34 -13.58 1.12
N ALA A 30 7.32 -12.66 0.13
CA ALA A 30 8.52 -12.24 -0.57
C ALA A 30 9.37 -11.27 0.27
N ASP A 31 10.68 -11.40 0.14
CA ASP A 31 11.70 -10.47 0.64
C ASP A 31 11.51 -10.07 2.12
N GLY A 32 11.17 -11.04 2.95
CA GLY A 32 11.04 -10.85 4.40
C GLY A 32 9.75 -10.19 4.86
N LYS A 33 8.73 -10.03 4.00
CA LYS A 33 7.42 -9.53 4.41
C LYS A 33 6.83 -10.38 5.54
N GLY A 34 6.36 -9.74 6.60
CA GLY A 34 5.63 -10.38 7.69
C GLY A 34 4.18 -10.73 7.35
N VAL A 35 3.56 -11.53 8.20
CA VAL A 35 2.16 -11.93 8.07
C VAL A 35 1.25 -10.80 8.53
N SER A 36 0.25 -10.44 7.73
CA SER A 36 -0.82 -9.51 8.12
C SER A 36 -2.04 -10.23 8.69
N ASN A 37 -2.92 -9.49 9.35
CA ASN A 37 -4.23 -9.98 9.78
C ASN A 37 -5.06 -10.51 8.59
N TRP A 38 -4.95 -9.90 7.40
CA TRP A 38 -5.61 -10.38 6.19
C TRP A 38 -5.06 -11.71 5.72
N ASP A 39 -3.74 -11.93 5.78
CA ASP A 39 -3.13 -13.22 5.44
C ASP A 39 -3.67 -14.35 6.32
N LYS A 40 -3.92 -14.08 7.60
CA LYS A 40 -4.57 -15.04 8.52
C LYS A 40 -6.06 -15.21 8.22
N PHE A 41 -6.78 -14.10 8.06
CA PHE A 41 -8.23 -14.11 7.85
C PHE A 41 -8.66 -14.92 6.62
N VAL A 42 -8.00 -14.72 5.49
CA VAL A 42 -8.37 -15.39 4.23
C VAL A 42 -8.12 -16.90 4.24
N ARG A 43 -7.27 -17.36 5.16
CA ARG A 43 -6.99 -18.80 5.35
C ARG A 43 -7.99 -19.50 6.26
N ILE A 44 -8.91 -18.77 6.88
CA ILE A 44 -9.99 -19.37 7.67
C ILE A 44 -11.06 -19.92 6.71
N PRO A 45 -11.41 -21.21 6.80
CA PRO A 45 -12.40 -21.81 5.90
C PRO A 45 -13.72 -21.04 5.87
N GLY A 46 -14.23 -20.75 4.67
CA GLY A 46 -15.52 -20.10 4.46
C GLY A 46 -15.52 -18.56 4.63
N LYS A 47 -14.39 -17.93 4.93
CA LYS A 47 -14.31 -16.46 5.09
C LYS A 47 -14.17 -15.71 3.77
N THR A 48 -13.67 -16.36 2.72
CA THR A 48 -13.55 -15.76 1.38
C THR A 48 -14.28 -16.59 0.34
N PHE A 49 -14.74 -15.94 -0.73
CA PHE A 49 -15.40 -16.63 -1.83
C PHE A 49 -14.42 -17.61 -2.50
N LYS A 50 -14.80 -18.88 -2.57
CA LYS A 50 -13.98 -19.97 -3.14
C LYS A 50 -12.57 -20.07 -2.57
N ALA A 51 -12.39 -19.71 -1.30
CA ALA A 51 -11.08 -19.68 -0.62
C ALA A 51 -10.01 -18.83 -1.37
N THR A 52 -10.42 -17.72 -1.99
CA THR A 52 -9.49 -16.78 -2.62
C THR A 52 -8.61 -16.11 -1.59
N THR A 53 -7.35 -15.86 -1.96
CA THR A 53 -6.33 -15.20 -1.13
C THR A 53 -5.72 -14.02 -1.88
N GLY A 54 -5.01 -13.15 -1.16
CA GLY A 54 -4.18 -12.09 -1.73
C GLY A 54 -2.75 -12.52 -2.08
N ASP A 55 -2.43 -13.82 -1.98
CA ASP A 55 -1.06 -14.32 -2.06
C ASP A 55 -0.35 -13.93 -3.36
N LYS A 56 -1.06 -13.93 -4.46
CA LYS A 56 -0.57 -13.49 -5.76
C LYS A 56 -1.23 -12.20 -6.23
N ALA A 57 -2.53 -12.04 -6.01
CA ALA A 57 -3.34 -10.91 -6.50
C ALA A 57 -3.08 -10.64 -8.00
N VAL A 58 -2.74 -9.40 -8.38
CA VAL A 58 -2.28 -9.06 -9.74
C VAL A 58 -0.75 -9.04 -9.84
N ASP A 59 -0.07 -9.40 -8.76
CA ASP A 59 1.39 -9.49 -8.68
C ASP A 59 2.10 -8.14 -8.91
N HIS A 60 1.48 -7.07 -8.44
CA HIS A 60 2.02 -5.71 -8.58
C HIS A 60 3.42 -5.57 -7.96
N TYR A 61 3.71 -6.33 -6.91
CA TYR A 61 5.03 -6.35 -6.26
C TYR A 61 6.16 -6.63 -7.27
N HIS A 62 5.97 -7.59 -8.18
CA HIS A 62 6.97 -7.92 -9.19
C HIS A 62 6.78 -7.17 -10.51
N ARG A 63 5.54 -6.69 -10.78
CA ARG A 63 5.14 -6.12 -12.07
C ARG A 63 4.90 -4.62 -12.05
N TYR A 64 5.21 -3.93 -10.96
CA TYR A 64 4.90 -2.50 -10.80
C TYR A 64 5.39 -1.63 -11.97
N LYS A 65 6.51 -1.96 -12.62
CA LYS A 65 7.02 -1.20 -13.79
C LYS A 65 6.09 -1.30 -15.00
N GLU A 66 5.55 -2.49 -15.26
CA GLU A 66 4.55 -2.69 -16.32
C GLU A 66 3.26 -1.95 -15.97
N ASP A 67 2.81 -2.10 -14.73
CA ASP A 67 1.56 -1.51 -14.26
C ASP A 67 1.63 0.03 -14.30
N VAL A 68 2.73 0.63 -13.85
CA VAL A 68 2.95 2.09 -13.93
C VAL A 68 3.00 2.56 -15.38
N LYS A 69 3.62 1.81 -16.27
CA LYS A 69 3.61 2.12 -17.71
C LYS A 69 2.18 2.14 -18.28
N LEU A 70 1.36 1.15 -17.91
CA LEU A 70 -0.05 1.11 -18.31
C LEU A 70 -0.84 2.30 -17.73
N MET A 71 -0.59 2.70 -16.48
CA MET A 71 -1.18 3.89 -15.87
C MET A 71 -0.82 5.15 -16.67
N ALA A 72 0.43 5.27 -17.11
CA ALA A 72 0.88 6.39 -17.95
C ALA A 72 0.18 6.38 -19.32
N GLU A 73 0.06 5.23 -19.96
CA GLU A 73 -0.67 5.07 -21.23
C GLU A 73 -2.16 5.42 -21.10
N MET A 74 -2.77 5.17 -19.92
CA MET A 74 -4.15 5.60 -19.60
C MET A 74 -4.25 7.12 -19.33
N GLY A 75 -3.14 7.82 -19.20
CA GLY A 75 -3.12 9.27 -18.94
C GLY A 75 -3.35 9.66 -17.49
N LEU A 76 -3.13 8.74 -16.53
CA LEU A 76 -3.25 9.05 -15.11
C LEU A 76 -2.22 10.09 -14.70
N LYS A 77 -2.62 11.01 -13.82
CA LYS A 77 -1.80 12.08 -13.24
C LYS A 77 -1.47 11.86 -11.78
N THR A 78 -2.20 10.98 -11.10
CA THR A 78 -1.91 10.58 -9.73
C THR A 78 -2.28 9.12 -9.52
N TYR A 79 -1.53 8.46 -8.66
CA TYR A 79 -1.83 7.10 -8.23
C TYR A 79 -1.76 7.01 -6.70
N ARG A 80 -2.91 6.70 -6.09
CA ARG A 80 -3.00 6.44 -4.65
C ARG A 80 -2.77 4.97 -4.39
N PHE A 81 -1.79 4.65 -3.56
CA PHE A 81 -1.51 3.29 -3.10
C PHE A 81 -1.25 3.27 -1.59
N SER A 82 -1.45 2.13 -0.97
CA SER A 82 -1.07 1.97 0.43
C SER A 82 0.27 1.24 0.55
N ILE A 83 0.96 1.49 1.66
CA ILE A 83 2.17 0.77 2.04
C ILE A 83 1.78 -0.35 3.02
N ALA A 84 2.20 -1.57 2.75
CA ALA A 84 2.00 -2.70 3.66
C ALA A 84 2.94 -2.56 4.86
N TRP A 85 2.37 -2.34 6.04
CA TRP A 85 3.15 -2.22 7.29
C TRP A 85 4.08 -3.42 7.49
N THR A 86 3.60 -4.62 7.17
CA THR A 86 4.36 -5.87 7.27
C THR A 86 5.54 -6.00 6.31
N ARG A 87 5.62 -5.19 5.25
CA ARG A 87 6.81 -5.10 4.40
C ARG A 87 7.89 -4.26 5.05
N ILE A 88 7.52 -3.24 5.80
CA ILE A 88 8.45 -2.30 6.45
C ILE A 88 8.91 -2.85 7.80
N TYR A 89 7.97 -3.30 8.61
CA TYR A 89 8.21 -3.94 9.89
C TYR A 89 7.51 -5.30 9.91
N PRO A 90 8.20 -6.40 9.60
CA PRO A 90 7.60 -7.74 9.50
C PRO A 90 6.83 -8.17 10.76
N ASN A 91 7.29 -7.74 11.93
CA ASN A 91 6.67 -8.00 13.22
C ASN A 91 5.86 -6.79 13.75
N GLY A 92 5.68 -5.75 12.93
CA GLY A 92 4.97 -4.53 13.29
C GLY A 92 5.83 -3.47 13.99
N ASN A 93 6.94 -3.87 14.56
CA ASN A 93 7.97 -3.03 15.21
C ASN A 93 9.34 -3.71 15.12
N GLY A 94 10.36 -3.12 15.76
CA GLY A 94 11.71 -3.67 15.82
C GLY A 94 12.57 -3.26 14.62
N GLU A 95 13.15 -4.22 13.93
CA GLU A 95 14.05 -3.96 12.81
C GLU A 95 13.27 -3.64 11.51
N VAL A 96 13.75 -2.63 10.80
CA VAL A 96 13.22 -2.25 9.49
C VAL A 96 13.65 -3.27 8.44
N ASN A 97 12.73 -3.66 7.57
CA ASN A 97 13.04 -4.48 6.41
C ASN A 97 13.41 -3.59 5.21
N GLU A 98 14.69 -3.48 4.95
CA GLU A 98 15.24 -2.64 3.87
C GLU A 98 14.70 -3.02 2.48
N ALA A 99 14.44 -4.32 2.24
CA ALA A 99 13.86 -4.76 0.97
C ALA A 99 12.45 -4.21 0.75
N GLY A 100 11.66 -4.09 1.82
CA GLY A 100 10.35 -3.47 1.77
C GLY A 100 10.43 -1.97 1.47
N LEU A 101 11.34 -1.24 2.13
CA LEU A 101 11.59 0.17 1.83
C LEU A 101 12.01 0.36 0.38
N GLN A 102 12.95 -0.43 -0.09
CA GLN A 102 13.45 -0.35 -1.47
C GLN A 102 12.37 -0.61 -2.51
N PHE A 103 11.42 -1.50 -2.24
CA PHE A 103 10.28 -1.71 -3.14
C PHE A 103 9.46 -0.43 -3.33
N TYR A 104 9.09 0.24 -2.23
CA TYR A 104 8.29 1.47 -2.32
C TYR A 104 9.09 2.64 -2.88
N ASP A 105 10.38 2.75 -2.57
CA ASP A 105 11.28 3.70 -3.20
C ASP A 105 11.28 3.52 -4.73
N ASN A 106 11.46 2.29 -5.19
CA ASN A 106 11.44 1.96 -6.62
C ASN A 106 10.08 2.26 -7.27
N LEU A 107 8.96 1.97 -6.59
CA LEU A 107 7.61 2.26 -7.09
C LEU A 107 7.40 3.78 -7.24
N ILE A 108 7.77 4.56 -6.23
CA ILE A 108 7.66 6.03 -6.27
C ILE A 108 8.51 6.59 -7.41
N ASN A 109 9.76 6.16 -7.51
CA ASN A 109 10.66 6.59 -8.59
C ASN A 109 10.12 6.21 -9.98
N GLU A 110 9.48 5.05 -10.11
CA GLU A 110 8.87 4.65 -11.38
C GLU A 110 7.67 5.53 -11.75
N LEU A 111 6.80 5.88 -10.78
CA LEU A 111 5.69 6.81 -11.00
C LEU A 111 6.17 8.19 -11.45
N LEU A 112 7.19 8.73 -10.78
CA LEU A 112 7.77 10.05 -11.10
C LEU A 112 8.38 10.12 -12.49
N LYS A 113 8.91 9.02 -13.05
CA LYS A 113 9.42 8.96 -14.43
C LYS A 113 8.33 9.26 -15.48
N TYR A 114 7.07 9.03 -15.14
CA TYR A 114 5.93 9.23 -16.02
C TYR A 114 5.08 10.44 -15.63
N ASP A 115 5.59 11.32 -14.77
CA ASP A 115 4.85 12.48 -14.25
C ASP A 115 3.51 12.08 -13.57
N ILE A 116 3.52 10.94 -12.89
CA ILE A 116 2.39 10.47 -12.08
C ILE A 116 2.69 10.78 -10.61
N GLU A 117 1.87 11.65 -10.01
CA GLU A 117 2.00 12.06 -8.62
C GLU A 117 1.69 10.87 -7.67
N PRO A 118 2.63 10.42 -6.82
CA PRO A 118 2.37 9.38 -5.84
C PRO A 118 1.56 9.93 -4.67
N MET A 119 0.44 9.26 -4.33
CA MET A 119 -0.37 9.58 -3.16
C MET A 119 -0.35 8.40 -2.19
N VAL A 120 0.45 8.52 -1.13
CA VAL A 120 0.67 7.43 -0.18
C VAL A 120 -0.42 7.36 0.87
N THR A 121 -1.00 6.17 1.05
CA THR A 121 -1.83 5.81 2.20
C THR A 121 -0.97 5.01 3.18
N VAL A 122 -0.70 5.58 4.35
CA VAL A 122 0.20 4.98 5.34
C VAL A 122 -0.32 3.63 5.85
N TYR A 123 -1.63 3.49 6.05
CA TYR A 123 -2.24 2.27 6.57
C TYR A 123 -3.61 2.01 5.92
N HIS A 124 -3.84 0.77 5.45
CA HIS A 124 -5.10 0.36 4.83
C HIS A 124 -5.59 -1.01 5.33
N TRP A 125 -5.77 -1.15 6.63
CA TRP A 125 -6.36 -2.29 7.33
C TRP A 125 -5.51 -3.58 7.40
N ASP A 126 -4.33 -3.60 6.81
CA ASP A 126 -3.39 -4.72 6.76
C ASP A 126 -2.39 -4.68 7.92
N MET A 127 -2.92 -4.77 9.15
CA MET A 127 -2.12 -4.74 10.38
C MET A 127 -1.22 -5.97 10.49
N PRO A 128 0.04 -5.82 10.99
CA PRO A 128 0.89 -6.94 11.31
C PRO A 128 0.24 -7.88 12.33
N GLN A 129 0.14 -9.17 11.97
CA GLN A 129 -0.45 -10.17 12.85
C GLN A 129 0.28 -10.30 14.18
N ALA A 130 1.59 -10.07 14.19
CA ALA A 130 2.39 -10.09 15.41
C ALA A 130 1.91 -9.09 16.46
N LEU A 131 1.41 -7.91 16.07
CA LEU A 131 0.87 -6.91 17.00
C LEU A 131 -0.48 -7.36 17.59
N GLU A 132 -1.28 -8.08 16.79
CA GLU A 132 -2.50 -8.72 17.28
C GLU A 132 -2.17 -9.80 18.31
N ASP A 133 -1.23 -10.67 18.00
CA ASP A 133 -0.83 -11.78 18.83
C ASP A 133 -0.15 -11.30 20.15
N GLN A 134 0.54 -10.15 20.14
CA GLN A 134 1.25 -9.61 21.30
C GLN A 134 0.34 -8.85 22.27
N TYR A 135 -0.53 -8.00 21.77
CA TYR A 135 -1.30 -7.08 22.62
C TYR A 135 -2.70 -6.69 22.05
N HIS A 136 -3.26 -7.51 21.14
CA HIS A 136 -4.56 -7.30 20.51
C HIS A 136 -4.66 -6.03 19.65
N GLY A 137 -3.54 -5.63 19.02
CA GLY A 137 -3.50 -4.56 18.03
C GLY A 137 -4.20 -3.28 18.47
N TRP A 138 -5.23 -2.86 17.73
CA TRP A 138 -5.95 -1.61 17.96
C TRP A 138 -6.74 -1.53 19.27
N GLU A 139 -6.88 -2.61 20.02
CA GLU A 139 -7.48 -2.58 21.35
C GLU A 139 -6.52 -2.03 22.42
N SER A 140 -5.21 -2.02 22.14
CA SER A 140 -4.16 -1.52 23.03
C SER A 140 -3.68 -0.12 22.62
N ARG A 141 -3.40 0.73 23.61
CA ARG A 141 -2.74 2.03 23.41
C ARG A 141 -1.32 1.91 22.85
N GLN A 142 -0.65 0.78 23.07
CA GLN A 142 0.69 0.54 22.58
C GLN A 142 0.80 0.65 21.05
N ILE A 143 -0.26 0.31 20.33
CA ILE A 143 -0.25 0.44 18.86
C ILE A 143 -0.01 1.87 18.37
N VAL A 144 -0.31 2.87 19.18
CA VAL A 144 -0.07 4.28 18.83
C VAL A 144 1.42 4.54 18.69
N ASP A 145 2.24 4.00 19.61
CA ASP A 145 3.68 4.18 19.56
C ASP A 145 4.30 3.41 18.40
N ASP A 146 3.87 2.16 18.17
CA ASP A 146 4.31 1.35 17.04
C ASP A 146 3.90 1.98 15.70
N TYR A 147 2.67 2.50 15.60
CA TYR A 147 2.19 3.20 14.41
C TYR A 147 2.96 4.50 14.14
N VAL A 148 3.23 5.28 15.17
CA VAL A 148 4.03 6.52 15.04
C VAL A 148 5.45 6.20 14.56
N ASN A 149 6.07 5.14 15.09
CA ASN A 149 7.39 4.70 14.63
C ASN A 149 7.36 4.28 13.15
N TYR A 150 6.38 3.47 12.77
CA TYR A 150 6.14 3.09 11.37
C TYR A 150 5.95 4.30 10.45
N ALA A 151 5.06 5.23 10.83
CA ALA A 151 4.80 6.42 10.04
C ALA A 151 6.04 7.32 9.89
N LYS A 152 6.86 7.47 10.93
CA LYS A 152 8.13 8.21 10.85
C LYS A 152 9.07 7.62 9.81
N THR A 153 9.25 6.30 9.83
CA THR A 153 10.10 5.61 8.83
C THR A 153 9.62 5.88 7.41
N LEU A 154 8.30 5.89 7.18
CA LEU A 154 7.74 6.20 5.86
C LEU A 154 7.94 7.67 5.46
N PHE A 155 7.80 8.59 6.41
CA PHE A 155 8.05 10.01 6.12
C PHE A 155 9.51 10.29 5.82
N GLU A 156 10.44 9.62 6.50
CA GLU A 156 11.86 9.69 6.19
C GLU A 156 12.16 9.16 4.78
N LEU A 157 11.53 8.06 4.36
CA LEU A 157 11.61 7.56 2.99
C LEU A 157 11.05 8.57 1.98
N SER A 158 9.88 9.14 2.23
CA SER A 158 9.21 10.05 1.30
C SER A 158 9.88 11.42 1.21
N LEU A 159 10.55 11.90 2.26
CA LEU A 159 11.29 13.17 2.25
C LEU A 159 12.51 13.16 1.30
N ILE A 160 12.95 11.98 0.87
CA ILE A 160 13.98 11.84 -0.16
C ILE A 160 13.43 12.20 -1.55
N HIS A 161 12.11 12.18 -1.72
CA HIS A 161 11.42 12.37 -3.00
C HIS A 161 10.67 13.70 -3.14
N ILE A 162 10.67 14.56 -2.10
CA ILE A 162 9.99 15.87 -2.11
C ILE A 162 11.00 17.01 -2.33
#